data_5b3a34ce66775f3387b73df3736b7ef8
#
_entry.id   5b3a34ce66775f3387b73df3736b7ef8
#
_cell.length_a   1.000
_cell.length_b   1.000
_cell.length_c   1.000
_cell.angle_alpha   90.00
_cell.angle_beta   90.00
_cell.angle_gamma   90.00
#
_symmetry.space_group_name_H-M   'P 1'
#
loop_
_entity.id
_entity.type
_entity.pdbx_description
1 polymer ?
#
loop_
_entity_poly.entity_id
_entity_poly.type
_entity_poly.pdbx_seq_one_letter_code
_entity_poly.pdbx_strand_id
1 'polypeptide(L)'
;MISHTWRSAPRFIPAVALLLATIWAAPALQAQIAVSANDNKVVNIDGVNRIVENPAPDNATIIDLGASPPKVLGKVNVPTSVVGPPQSVAISPDESIALVVASTKIDPADPKKTTADNKLSVIDLKASPPAVTATIEVGGSPAGVSFSPDGKLVLVTNRGDGTVSILNVAGKTLTVAGKIALGDAKSGPSHVAFLPDGKRALVTRDGDHRISVLSVDGSKVEDTKQYLVAGIRPYSISISPKGDVAVLTNQGGGQGDTDIITVIDLKKNPPRIVDSISVGQIPEGATMSPDGSYVAVTIQNGSQRPKTHQAYNDHGLVMVYRINGTKLTLAAQAKVGGWTQGVVWSKDGKTLLSQGMLVNAIDVLSFDGKDLKVTGSIKVDGGPAGIRTAEK
;
A
#
# COMPACT_ATOMS: atom_id res chain seq x y z
N MET A 1 -94.21 -32.28 -35.40
CA MET A 1 -92.75 -32.22 -35.76
C MET A 1 -92.10 -31.23 -34.90
N ILE A 2 -91.36 -31.65 -33.89
CA ILE A 2 -90.69 -30.78 -32.87
C ILE A 2 -89.19 -30.90 -33.16
N SER A 3 -88.58 -29.76 -33.50
CA SER A 3 -87.16 -29.65 -33.75
C SER A 3 -86.44 -29.19 -32.44
N HIS A 4 -85.57 -30.05 -31.91
CA HIS A 4 -84.71 -29.71 -30.79
C HIS A 4 -83.42 -29.09 -31.30
N THR A 5 -83.14 -27.86 -30.91
CA THR A 5 -81.88 -27.18 -31.10
C THR A 5 -81.01 -27.34 -29.87
N TRP A 6 -79.86 -27.99 -30.01
CA TRP A 6 -78.84 -28.09 -29.00
C TRP A 6 -77.98 -26.82 -28.96
N ARG A 7 -77.95 -26.13 -27.83
CA ARG A 7 -77.00 -25.04 -27.54
C ARG A 7 -75.73 -25.62 -26.97
N SER A 8 -74.59 -25.41 -27.62
CA SER A 8 -73.28 -25.73 -27.15
C SER A 8 -72.82 -24.68 -26.10
N ALA A 9 -72.38 -25.12 -24.91
CA ALA A 9 -71.79 -24.30 -23.88
C ALA A 9 -70.27 -24.01 -24.16
N PRO A 10 -69.75 -22.81 -23.85
CA PRO A 10 -68.35 -22.51 -24.03
C PRO A 10 -67.47 -23.18 -22.97
N ARG A 11 -66.45 -23.87 -23.42
CA ARG A 11 -65.38 -24.44 -22.56
C ARG A 11 -64.44 -23.33 -22.14
N PHE A 12 -64.39 -22.98 -20.84
CA PHE A 12 -63.32 -22.15 -20.26
C PHE A 12 -62.06 -22.97 -20.11
N ILE A 13 -60.95 -22.58 -20.77
CA ILE A 13 -59.59 -23.07 -20.56
C ILE A 13 -58.95 -22.16 -19.51
N PRO A 14 -58.50 -22.63 -18.34
CA PRO A 14 -57.78 -21.79 -17.41
C PRO A 14 -56.39 -21.51 -17.95
N ALA A 15 -56.04 -20.22 -18.17
CA ALA A 15 -54.72 -19.78 -18.49
C ALA A 15 -53.82 -19.90 -17.23
N VAL A 16 -52.93 -20.84 -17.22
CA VAL A 16 -51.85 -20.93 -16.19
C VAL A 16 -50.82 -19.88 -16.51
N ALA A 17 -50.82 -18.81 -15.75
CA ALA A 17 -49.78 -17.79 -15.81
C ALA A 17 -48.51 -18.33 -15.14
N LEU A 18 -47.50 -18.69 -15.95
CA LEU A 18 -46.15 -19.05 -15.49
C LEU A 18 -45.45 -17.75 -15.05
N LEU A 19 -45.35 -17.49 -13.74
CA LEU A 19 -44.49 -16.44 -13.17
C LEU A 19 -43.04 -16.91 -13.32
N LEU A 20 -42.33 -16.42 -14.33
CA LEU A 20 -40.88 -16.48 -14.43
C LEU A 20 -40.28 -15.52 -13.40
N ALA A 21 -39.91 -16.04 -12.23
CA ALA A 21 -39.10 -15.31 -11.26
C ALA A 21 -37.67 -15.17 -11.87
N THR A 22 -37.35 -14.00 -12.41
CA THR A 22 -35.99 -13.61 -12.76
C THR A 22 -35.22 -13.45 -11.46
N ILE A 23 -34.43 -14.45 -11.09
CA ILE A 23 -33.43 -14.34 -10.05
C ILE A 23 -32.35 -13.37 -10.58
N TRP A 24 -32.41 -12.11 -10.17
CA TRP A 24 -31.28 -11.20 -10.32
C TRP A 24 -30.18 -11.72 -9.41
N ALA A 25 -29.21 -12.44 -9.97
CA ALA A 25 -27.95 -12.71 -9.30
C ALA A 25 -27.30 -11.34 -9.05
N ALA A 26 -27.29 -10.90 -7.78
CA ALA A 26 -26.48 -9.77 -7.40
C ALA A 26 -25.04 -10.04 -7.89
N PRO A 27 -24.36 -9.09 -8.56
CA PRO A 27 -22.98 -9.29 -8.96
C PRO A 27 -22.20 -9.69 -7.71
N ALA A 28 -21.51 -10.83 -7.77
CA ALA A 28 -20.63 -11.25 -6.70
C ALA A 28 -19.68 -10.06 -6.45
N LEU A 29 -19.68 -9.52 -5.22
CA LEU A 29 -18.73 -8.49 -4.82
C LEU A 29 -17.34 -9.08 -5.12
N GLN A 30 -16.67 -8.53 -6.12
CA GLN A 30 -15.32 -8.97 -6.42
C GLN A 30 -14.46 -8.60 -5.22
N ALA A 31 -13.81 -9.62 -4.61
CA ALA A 31 -12.94 -9.42 -3.47
C ALA A 31 -11.94 -8.29 -3.77
N GLN A 32 -11.76 -7.38 -2.84
CA GLN A 32 -10.67 -6.41 -2.91
C GLN A 32 -9.50 -6.97 -2.12
N ILE A 33 -8.41 -7.25 -2.81
CA ILE A 33 -7.24 -7.84 -2.17
C ILE A 33 -6.37 -6.76 -1.53
N ALA A 34 -6.02 -6.97 -0.26
CA ALA A 34 -4.90 -6.33 0.41
C ALA A 34 -3.84 -7.39 0.70
N VAL A 35 -2.56 -7.02 0.57
CA VAL A 35 -1.43 -7.89 0.90
C VAL A 35 -0.56 -7.19 1.92
N SER A 36 -0.35 -7.84 3.07
CA SER A 36 0.54 -7.39 4.14
C SER A 36 1.80 -8.23 4.18
N ALA A 37 2.95 -7.64 3.94
CA ALA A 37 4.27 -8.26 4.13
C ALA A 37 4.68 -8.13 5.60
N ASN A 38 5.14 -9.24 6.20
CA ASN A 38 5.41 -9.34 7.63
C ASN A 38 6.85 -9.84 7.86
N ASP A 39 7.65 -9.03 8.54
CA ASP A 39 9.06 -9.28 8.85
C ASP A 39 9.20 -10.06 10.16
N ASN A 40 9.85 -11.22 10.11
CA ASN A 40 10.16 -12.04 11.26
C ASN A 40 11.60 -11.85 11.78
N LYS A 41 12.44 -11.13 11.03
CA LYS A 41 13.86 -10.95 11.35
C LYS A 41 14.14 -9.87 12.39
N VAL A 42 13.24 -8.87 12.49
CA VAL A 42 13.45 -7.69 13.32
C VAL A 42 12.34 -7.56 14.34
N VAL A 43 12.72 -7.41 15.60
CA VAL A 43 11.81 -7.07 16.70
C VAL A 43 12.33 -5.81 17.40
N ASN A 44 11.43 -5.01 17.92
CA ASN A 44 11.79 -3.88 18.80
C ASN A 44 11.50 -4.27 20.25
N ILE A 45 12.54 -4.25 21.07
CA ILE A 45 12.44 -4.53 22.51
C ILE A 45 12.86 -3.27 23.24
N ASP A 46 11.91 -2.62 23.89
CA ASP A 46 12.10 -1.38 24.66
C ASP A 46 12.91 -0.32 23.88
N GLY A 47 12.46 -0.04 22.65
CA GLY A 47 13.05 0.98 21.78
C GLY A 47 14.33 0.57 21.05
N VAL A 48 14.79 -0.67 21.21
CA VAL A 48 15.98 -1.19 20.54
C VAL A 48 15.57 -2.24 19.51
N ASN A 49 15.89 -2.00 18.23
CA ASN A 49 15.72 -3.00 17.19
C ASN A 49 16.75 -4.10 17.34
N ARG A 50 16.30 -5.34 17.41
CA ARG A 50 17.13 -6.53 17.54
C ARG A 50 16.84 -7.49 16.40
N ILE A 51 17.90 -8.18 15.96
CA ILE A 51 17.77 -9.27 15.00
C ILE A 51 17.42 -10.55 15.76
N VAL A 52 16.39 -11.24 15.29
CA VAL A 52 15.97 -12.53 15.80
C VAL A 52 16.92 -13.60 15.26
N GLU A 53 17.55 -14.37 16.15
CA GLU A 53 18.38 -15.51 15.74
C GLU A 53 17.48 -16.65 15.23
N ASN A 54 17.78 -17.19 14.04
CA ASN A 54 16.99 -18.23 13.38
C ASN A 54 15.49 -17.90 13.31
N PRO A 55 15.10 -16.76 12.69
CA PRO A 55 13.71 -16.36 12.64
C PRO A 55 12.88 -17.36 11.82
N ALA A 56 11.59 -17.44 12.13
CA ALA A 56 10.65 -18.06 11.21
C ALA A 56 10.71 -17.35 9.83
N PRO A 57 10.36 -18.02 8.74
CA PRO A 57 10.32 -17.37 7.43
C PRO A 57 9.43 -16.13 7.45
N ASP A 58 9.89 -15.05 6.82
CA ASP A 58 9.04 -13.90 6.52
C ASP A 58 7.84 -14.36 5.67
N ASN A 59 6.76 -13.60 5.69
CA ASN A 59 5.57 -13.99 4.96
C ASN A 59 4.75 -12.80 4.47
N ALA A 60 3.82 -13.08 3.54
CA ALA A 60 2.76 -12.18 3.15
C ALA A 60 1.41 -12.76 3.54
N THR A 61 0.58 -11.96 4.20
CA THR A 61 -0.82 -12.28 4.51
C THR A 61 -1.71 -11.65 3.46
N ILE A 62 -2.54 -12.47 2.80
CA ILE A 62 -3.50 -12.04 1.78
C ILE A 62 -4.85 -11.86 2.45
N ILE A 63 -5.47 -10.70 2.28
CA ILE A 63 -6.69 -10.29 2.98
C ILE A 63 -7.75 -9.87 1.95
N ASP A 64 -8.96 -10.38 2.09
CA ASP A 64 -10.14 -9.82 1.43
C ASP A 64 -10.64 -8.62 2.25
N LEU A 65 -10.30 -7.44 1.77
CA LEU A 65 -10.71 -6.16 2.36
C LEU A 65 -12.15 -5.78 1.95
N GLY A 66 -12.69 -6.41 0.91
CA GLY A 66 -14.08 -6.23 0.50
C GLY A 66 -15.07 -6.97 1.40
N ALA A 67 -14.62 -7.95 2.18
CA ALA A 67 -15.44 -8.62 3.17
C ALA A 67 -15.68 -7.72 4.40
N SER A 68 -16.82 -7.90 5.06
CA SER A 68 -17.16 -7.17 6.31
C SER A 68 -17.51 -8.17 7.42
N PRO A 69 -16.64 -8.33 8.44
CA PRO A 69 -15.29 -7.75 8.57
C PRO A 69 -14.28 -8.30 7.54
N PRO A 70 -13.14 -7.61 7.31
CA PRO A 70 -12.07 -8.10 6.45
C PRO A 70 -11.60 -9.51 6.84
N LYS A 71 -11.29 -10.37 5.85
CA LYS A 71 -11.02 -11.79 6.05
C LYS A 71 -9.67 -12.19 5.49
N VAL A 72 -8.88 -12.95 6.26
CA VAL A 72 -7.65 -13.58 5.77
C VAL A 72 -8.01 -14.69 4.79
N LEU A 73 -7.47 -14.61 3.57
CA LEU A 73 -7.64 -15.61 2.51
C LEU A 73 -6.51 -16.65 2.52
N GLY A 74 -5.31 -16.26 2.96
CA GLY A 74 -4.16 -17.14 2.99
C GLY A 74 -2.89 -16.42 3.43
N LYS A 75 -1.83 -17.22 3.52
CA LYS A 75 -0.47 -16.76 3.85
C LYS A 75 0.52 -17.49 2.94
N VAL A 76 1.57 -16.79 2.52
CA VAL A 76 2.65 -17.35 1.71
C VAL A 76 4.00 -16.90 2.28
N ASN A 77 4.95 -17.82 2.41
CA ASN A 77 6.30 -17.46 2.81
C ASN A 77 7.00 -16.71 1.68
N VAL A 78 7.51 -15.52 2.00
CA VAL A 78 8.16 -14.64 1.04
C VAL A 78 9.13 -13.71 1.78
N PRO A 79 10.35 -13.51 1.29
CA PRO A 79 11.27 -12.53 1.89
C PRO A 79 10.66 -11.14 1.88
N THR A 80 10.77 -10.42 2.99
CA THR A 80 10.39 -9.02 3.14
C THR A 80 11.32 -8.31 4.11
N SER A 81 11.11 -7.03 4.39
CA SER A 81 11.93 -6.28 5.35
C SER A 81 11.16 -5.08 5.88
N VAL A 82 11.37 -4.77 7.16
CA VAL A 82 10.90 -3.52 7.78
C VAL A 82 11.75 -2.32 7.35
N VAL A 83 12.91 -2.53 6.74
CA VAL A 83 13.77 -1.45 6.26
C VAL A 83 13.22 -0.91 4.94
N GLY A 84 12.84 0.34 4.93
CA GLY A 84 12.17 1.02 3.81
C GLY A 84 10.75 1.43 4.17
N PRO A 85 10.07 2.17 3.28
CA PRO A 85 8.69 2.59 3.50
C PRO A 85 7.72 1.40 3.40
N PRO A 86 6.52 1.49 3.99
CA PRO A 86 5.53 0.42 3.97
C PRO A 86 4.92 0.15 2.58
N GLN A 87 5.56 0.60 1.52
CA GLN A 87 5.27 0.37 0.11
C GLN A 87 6.18 -0.69 -0.52
N SER A 88 6.71 -1.60 0.29
CA SER A 88 7.46 -2.80 -0.16
C SER A 88 6.61 -3.84 -0.88
N VAL A 89 5.31 -3.59 -1.00
CA VAL A 89 4.30 -4.41 -1.68
C VAL A 89 3.66 -3.62 -2.82
N ALA A 90 3.33 -4.29 -3.93
CA ALA A 90 2.44 -3.77 -4.97
C ALA A 90 1.50 -4.88 -5.45
N ILE A 91 0.29 -4.50 -5.89
CA ILE A 91 -0.69 -5.44 -6.45
C ILE A 91 -1.03 -4.96 -7.85
N SER A 92 -1.05 -5.89 -8.83
CA SER A 92 -1.42 -5.57 -10.20
C SER A 92 -2.85 -5.01 -10.28
N PRO A 93 -3.15 -4.10 -11.24
CA PRO A 93 -4.49 -3.49 -11.35
C PRO A 93 -5.64 -4.49 -11.49
N ASP A 94 -5.38 -5.69 -12.05
CA ASP A 94 -6.32 -6.80 -12.20
C ASP A 94 -6.37 -7.73 -10.98
N GLU A 95 -5.56 -7.44 -9.94
CA GLU A 95 -5.42 -8.24 -8.73
C GLU A 95 -5.04 -9.70 -9.02
N SER A 96 -4.27 -9.95 -10.09
CA SER A 96 -3.79 -11.31 -10.43
C SER A 96 -2.50 -11.68 -9.74
N ILE A 97 -1.62 -10.71 -9.51
CA ILE A 97 -0.33 -10.90 -8.84
C ILE A 97 -0.08 -9.83 -7.79
N ALA A 98 0.72 -10.20 -6.80
CA ALA A 98 1.35 -9.24 -5.89
C ALA A 98 2.88 -9.34 -6.00
N LEU A 99 3.53 -8.22 -5.76
CA LEU A 99 4.98 -8.10 -5.70
C LEU A 99 5.38 -7.75 -4.28
N VAL A 100 6.46 -8.38 -3.79
CA VAL A 100 7.06 -8.08 -2.49
C VAL A 100 8.56 -7.91 -2.68
N VAL A 101 9.12 -6.82 -2.16
CA VAL A 101 10.57 -6.57 -2.15
C VAL A 101 11.13 -6.72 -0.74
N ALA A 102 12.39 -7.16 -0.66
CA ALA A 102 13.12 -7.29 0.60
C ALA A 102 14.41 -6.45 0.55
N SER A 103 14.47 -5.39 1.38
CA SER A 103 15.65 -4.53 1.48
C SER A 103 16.83 -5.23 2.17
N THR A 104 16.52 -6.12 3.12
CA THR A 104 17.53 -6.82 3.92
C THR A 104 17.17 -8.29 4.11
N LYS A 105 18.19 -9.09 4.31
CA LYS A 105 18.13 -10.50 4.72
C LYS A 105 19.08 -10.73 5.89
N ILE A 106 18.94 -11.86 6.60
CA ILE A 106 19.94 -12.31 7.57
C ILE A 106 21.28 -12.45 6.87
N ASP A 107 22.35 -11.95 7.50
CA ASP A 107 23.69 -12.10 6.97
C ASP A 107 24.13 -13.58 7.07
N PRO A 108 24.48 -14.23 5.95
CA PRO A 108 24.94 -15.62 5.99
C PRO A 108 26.21 -15.82 6.81
N ALA A 109 27.02 -14.78 6.98
CA ALA A 109 28.26 -14.84 7.76
C ALA A 109 28.06 -14.55 9.26
N ASP A 110 26.98 -13.85 9.63
CA ASP A 110 26.67 -13.50 11.01
C ASP A 110 25.15 -13.43 11.24
N PRO A 111 24.52 -14.46 11.78
CA PRO A 111 23.07 -14.53 11.96
C PRO A 111 22.49 -13.48 12.94
N LYS A 112 23.34 -12.71 13.62
CA LYS A 112 22.95 -11.59 14.49
C LYS A 112 22.87 -10.25 13.73
N LYS A 113 23.14 -10.27 12.44
CA LYS A 113 23.13 -9.09 11.56
C LYS A 113 22.24 -9.30 10.35
N THR A 114 21.85 -8.19 9.76
CA THR A 114 21.26 -8.19 8.42
C THR A 114 22.25 -7.60 7.41
N THR A 115 22.16 -8.08 6.19
CA THR A 115 22.86 -7.52 5.02
C THR A 115 21.85 -7.12 3.95
N ALA A 116 22.29 -6.35 2.95
CA ALA A 116 21.46 -5.97 1.81
C ALA A 116 20.92 -7.19 1.07
N ASP A 117 19.67 -7.15 0.67
CA ASP A 117 19.07 -8.07 -0.29
C ASP A 117 18.88 -7.37 -1.64
N ASN A 118 18.46 -8.11 -2.67
CA ASN A 118 18.18 -7.60 -4.01
C ASN A 118 16.98 -8.32 -4.65
N LYS A 119 16.08 -8.89 -3.83
CA LYS A 119 15.01 -9.76 -4.31
C LYS A 119 13.68 -9.01 -4.43
N LEU A 120 13.00 -9.30 -5.56
CA LEU A 120 11.59 -9.03 -5.80
C LEU A 120 10.91 -10.37 -6.02
N SER A 121 9.90 -10.67 -5.21
CA SER A 121 9.10 -11.91 -5.32
C SER A 121 7.77 -11.62 -6.00
N VAL A 122 7.32 -12.54 -6.85
CA VAL A 122 6.02 -12.51 -7.54
C VAL A 122 5.11 -13.55 -6.90
N ILE A 123 3.96 -13.12 -6.38
CA ILE A 123 2.95 -13.98 -5.77
C ILE A 123 1.77 -14.08 -6.72
N ASP A 124 1.37 -15.28 -7.10
CA ASP A 124 0.11 -15.53 -7.82
C ASP A 124 -1.06 -15.51 -6.83
N LEU A 125 -1.88 -14.45 -6.91
CA LEU A 125 -3.06 -14.26 -6.05
C LEU A 125 -4.27 -15.09 -6.50
N LYS A 126 -4.24 -15.65 -7.70
CA LYS A 126 -5.31 -16.51 -8.24
C LYS A 126 -5.04 -18.00 -8.01
N ALA A 127 -3.83 -18.37 -7.60
CA ALA A 127 -3.53 -19.73 -7.15
C ALA A 127 -4.26 -20.03 -5.83
N SER A 128 -4.60 -21.31 -5.63
CA SER A 128 -5.26 -21.76 -4.39
C SER A 128 -4.50 -22.95 -3.82
N PRO A 129 -3.71 -22.78 -2.76
CA PRO A 129 -3.40 -21.52 -2.05
C PRO A 129 -2.54 -20.55 -2.88
N PRO A 130 -2.51 -19.25 -2.56
CA PRO A 130 -1.58 -18.29 -3.15
C PRO A 130 -0.13 -18.76 -3.02
N ALA A 131 0.69 -18.52 -4.04
CA ALA A 131 2.06 -19.05 -4.09
C ALA A 131 3.05 -18.07 -4.74
N VAL A 132 4.31 -18.10 -4.30
CA VAL A 132 5.41 -17.43 -5.00
C VAL A 132 5.71 -18.20 -6.28
N THR A 133 5.62 -17.53 -7.42
CA THR A 133 5.85 -18.11 -8.75
C THR A 133 7.19 -17.73 -9.35
N ALA A 134 7.78 -16.64 -8.91
CA ALA A 134 9.10 -16.19 -9.36
C ALA A 134 9.78 -15.33 -8.30
N THR A 135 11.12 -15.33 -8.34
CA THR A 135 11.97 -14.37 -7.62
C THR A 135 12.92 -13.75 -8.63
N ILE A 136 12.97 -12.43 -8.67
CA ILE A 136 13.73 -11.65 -9.66
C ILE A 136 14.76 -10.81 -8.93
N GLU A 137 15.98 -10.73 -9.48
CA GLU A 137 17.00 -9.83 -8.96
C GLU A 137 16.78 -8.42 -9.52
N VAL A 138 16.78 -7.45 -8.61
CA VAL A 138 16.73 -6.01 -8.91
C VAL A 138 17.97 -5.31 -8.37
N GLY A 139 17.94 -4.01 -8.11
CA GLY A 139 19.08 -3.36 -7.46
C GLY A 139 19.18 -3.64 -5.96
N GLY A 140 20.24 -3.18 -5.33
CA GLY A 140 20.53 -3.43 -3.91
C GLY A 140 19.57 -2.70 -2.97
N SER A 141 19.15 -3.39 -1.92
CA SER A 141 18.19 -2.93 -0.91
C SER A 141 16.90 -2.34 -1.52
N PRO A 142 16.14 -3.14 -2.31
CA PRO A 142 14.89 -2.64 -2.89
C PRO A 142 13.88 -2.29 -1.79
N ALA A 143 13.23 -1.14 -1.89
CA ALA A 143 12.42 -0.57 -0.81
C ALA A 143 10.96 -0.34 -1.20
N GLY A 144 10.69 0.38 -2.28
CA GLY A 144 9.35 0.64 -2.79
C GLY A 144 9.13 0.04 -4.17
N VAL A 145 7.91 -0.42 -4.42
CA VAL A 145 7.52 -1.03 -5.69
C VAL A 145 6.13 -0.54 -6.10
N SER A 146 5.95 -0.23 -7.39
CA SER A 146 4.63 0.16 -7.93
C SER A 146 4.44 -0.32 -9.36
N PHE A 147 3.21 -0.70 -9.70
CA PHE A 147 2.76 -0.92 -11.07
C PHE A 147 2.41 0.40 -11.75
N SER A 148 2.62 0.48 -13.07
CA SER A 148 1.99 1.51 -13.89
C SER A 148 0.48 1.32 -13.90
N PRO A 149 -0.32 2.38 -14.16
CA PRO A 149 -1.78 2.29 -14.18
C PRO A 149 -2.34 1.26 -15.18
N ASP A 150 -1.63 1.02 -16.28
CA ASP A 150 -1.99 0.00 -17.29
C ASP A 150 -1.49 -1.41 -16.94
N GLY A 151 -0.75 -1.57 -15.82
CA GLY A 151 -0.21 -2.84 -15.36
C GLY A 151 0.94 -3.42 -16.19
N LYS A 152 1.48 -2.69 -17.16
CA LYS A 152 2.51 -3.21 -18.09
C LYS A 152 3.95 -2.92 -17.67
N LEU A 153 4.12 -2.04 -16.69
CA LEU A 153 5.42 -1.65 -16.17
C LEU A 153 5.42 -1.74 -14.65
N VAL A 154 6.58 -2.09 -14.09
CA VAL A 154 6.86 -2.00 -12.66
C VAL A 154 8.12 -1.19 -12.46
N LEU A 155 8.09 -0.29 -11.50
CA LEU A 155 9.27 0.42 -11.00
C LEU A 155 9.58 -0.03 -9.58
N VAL A 156 10.87 -0.25 -9.31
CA VAL A 156 11.39 -0.63 -7.98
C VAL A 156 12.48 0.32 -7.57
N THR A 157 12.33 0.99 -6.45
CA THR A 157 13.39 1.83 -5.88
C THR A 157 14.44 0.97 -5.18
N ASN A 158 15.70 1.17 -5.51
CA ASN A 158 16.84 0.44 -4.95
C ASN A 158 17.63 1.40 -4.05
N ARG A 159 17.36 1.32 -2.78
CA ARG A 159 17.89 2.22 -1.76
C ARG A 159 19.41 2.14 -1.61
N GLY A 160 19.93 0.90 -1.68
CA GLY A 160 21.37 0.63 -1.55
C GLY A 160 22.20 1.10 -2.75
N ASP A 161 21.59 1.22 -3.94
CA ASP A 161 22.27 1.60 -5.17
C ASP A 161 22.03 3.06 -5.57
N GLY A 162 21.04 3.74 -5.03
CA GLY A 162 20.59 5.05 -5.51
C GLY A 162 19.90 4.99 -6.89
N THR A 163 19.24 3.88 -7.21
CA THR A 163 18.68 3.61 -8.55
C THR A 163 17.20 3.24 -8.52
N VAL A 164 16.58 3.18 -9.70
CA VAL A 164 15.25 2.58 -9.92
C VAL A 164 15.37 1.49 -10.97
N SER A 165 14.97 0.26 -10.65
CA SER A 165 14.85 -0.83 -11.62
C SER A 165 13.54 -0.70 -12.39
N ILE A 166 13.58 -1.04 -13.68
CA ILE A 166 12.48 -0.99 -14.63
C ILE A 166 12.18 -2.41 -15.07
N LEU A 167 10.93 -2.88 -14.90
CA LEU A 167 10.52 -4.22 -15.29
C LEU A 167 9.28 -4.15 -16.19
N ASN A 168 9.33 -4.87 -17.31
CA ASN A 168 8.18 -5.11 -18.17
C ASN A 168 7.30 -6.21 -17.57
N VAL A 169 5.99 -6.08 -17.73
CA VAL A 169 4.99 -7.05 -17.26
C VAL A 169 4.22 -7.61 -18.45
N ALA A 170 4.18 -8.92 -18.55
CA ALA A 170 3.38 -9.65 -19.53
C ALA A 170 2.58 -10.76 -18.82
N GLY A 171 1.30 -10.49 -18.53
CA GLY A 171 0.49 -11.34 -17.67
C GLY A 171 1.09 -11.43 -16.25
N LYS A 172 1.49 -12.63 -15.83
CA LYS A 172 2.13 -12.85 -14.52
C LYS A 172 3.66 -12.89 -14.58
N THR A 173 4.25 -12.63 -15.75
CA THR A 173 5.70 -12.67 -15.96
C THR A 173 6.28 -11.26 -15.97
N LEU A 174 7.34 -11.07 -15.19
CA LEU A 174 8.11 -9.83 -15.14
C LEU A 174 9.52 -10.06 -15.69
N THR A 175 10.02 -9.11 -16.48
CA THR A 175 11.39 -9.12 -17.02
C THR A 175 12.07 -7.78 -16.78
N VAL A 176 13.31 -7.81 -16.27
CA VAL A 176 14.10 -6.59 -16.08
C VAL A 176 14.41 -5.96 -17.43
N ALA A 177 13.95 -4.73 -17.64
CA ALA A 177 14.16 -3.95 -18.85
C ALA A 177 15.38 -3.00 -18.72
N GLY A 178 15.69 -2.58 -17.51
CA GLY A 178 16.79 -1.66 -17.27
C GLY A 178 16.84 -1.11 -15.86
N LYS A 179 17.71 -0.13 -15.67
CA LYS A 179 17.90 0.58 -14.40
C LYS A 179 18.33 2.01 -14.66
N ILE A 180 17.79 2.98 -13.93
CA ILE A 180 18.20 4.39 -13.98
C ILE A 180 18.80 4.83 -12.65
N ALA A 181 19.84 5.68 -12.70
CA ALA A 181 20.43 6.27 -11.51
C ALA A 181 19.75 7.60 -11.16
N LEU A 182 19.37 7.78 -9.88
CA LEU A 182 18.87 9.04 -9.34
C LEU A 182 19.91 9.77 -8.50
N GLY A 183 20.98 9.11 -8.16
CA GLY A 183 22.10 9.59 -7.36
C GLY A 183 23.04 8.44 -7.03
N ASP A 184 23.75 8.56 -5.92
CA ASP A 184 24.51 7.46 -5.32
C ASP A 184 23.67 6.75 -4.23
N ALA A 185 24.26 5.78 -3.55
CA ALA A 185 23.61 5.05 -2.46
C ALA A 185 23.10 5.96 -1.32
N LYS A 186 23.71 7.14 -1.13
CA LYS A 186 23.29 8.11 -0.11
C LYS A 186 21.99 8.83 -0.47
N SER A 187 21.56 8.79 -1.74
CA SER A 187 20.31 9.42 -2.16
C SER A 187 19.08 8.71 -1.58
N GLY A 188 19.15 7.42 -1.29
CA GLY A 188 18.13 6.65 -0.62
C GLY A 188 16.75 6.66 -1.32
N PRO A 189 16.62 6.24 -2.60
CA PRO A 189 15.30 6.13 -3.23
C PRO A 189 14.41 5.18 -2.42
N SER A 190 13.27 5.69 -1.94
CA SER A 190 12.44 4.97 -0.96
C SER A 190 11.12 4.48 -1.53
N HIS A 191 10.31 5.35 -2.11
CA HIS A 191 9.04 4.98 -2.73
C HIS A 191 8.92 5.58 -4.14
N VAL A 192 8.28 4.84 -5.06
CA VAL A 192 7.90 5.32 -6.39
C VAL A 192 6.39 5.24 -6.55
N ALA A 193 5.77 6.32 -7.04
CA ALA A 193 4.35 6.38 -7.34
C ALA A 193 4.14 6.94 -8.76
N PHE A 194 3.38 6.19 -9.58
CA PHE A 194 2.99 6.67 -10.90
C PHE A 194 1.88 7.72 -10.80
N LEU A 195 1.90 8.70 -11.70
CA LEU A 195 0.73 9.52 -11.94
C LEU A 195 -0.32 8.70 -12.72
N PRO A 196 -1.63 8.99 -12.56
CA PRO A 196 -2.69 8.23 -13.23
C PRO A 196 -2.62 8.25 -14.77
N ASP A 197 -1.92 9.25 -15.36
CA ASP A 197 -1.68 9.30 -16.80
C ASP A 197 -0.66 8.25 -17.29
N GLY A 198 0.06 7.58 -16.36
CA GLY A 198 1.11 6.63 -16.67
C GLY A 198 2.37 7.22 -17.30
N LYS A 199 2.41 8.55 -17.52
CA LYS A 199 3.50 9.24 -18.26
C LYS A 199 4.56 9.82 -17.34
N ARG A 200 4.30 9.85 -16.04
CA ARG A 200 5.22 10.38 -15.02
C ARG A 200 5.17 9.51 -13.77
N ALA A 201 6.27 9.51 -13.04
CA ALA A 201 6.31 8.95 -11.69
C ALA A 201 7.12 9.88 -10.77
N LEU A 202 6.79 9.85 -9.48
CA LEU A 202 7.53 10.57 -8.45
C LEU A 202 8.28 9.54 -7.60
N VAL A 203 9.53 9.86 -7.26
CA VAL A 203 10.38 9.02 -6.41
C VAL A 203 10.85 9.82 -5.21
N THR A 204 10.46 9.40 -4.01
CA THR A 204 10.98 9.98 -2.77
C THR A 204 12.40 9.46 -2.51
N ARG A 205 13.28 10.34 -2.04
CA ARG A 205 14.68 10.06 -1.75
C ARG A 205 14.97 10.55 -0.34
N ASP A 206 14.91 9.65 0.63
CA ASP A 206 15.01 10.02 2.04
C ASP A 206 16.42 10.39 2.48
N GLY A 207 17.43 9.94 1.75
CA GLY A 207 18.82 10.20 2.08
C GLY A 207 19.31 11.60 1.72
N ASP A 208 18.83 12.18 0.62
CA ASP A 208 19.19 13.53 0.16
C ASP A 208 18.00 14.51 0.14
N HIS A 209 16.88 14.14 0.75
CA HIS A 209 15.70 14.98 1.01
C HIS A 209 15.01 15.50 -0.26
N ARG A 210 15.01 14.71 -1.35
CA ARG A 210 14.47 15.11 -2.64
C ARG A 210 13.31 14.21 -3.07
N ILE A 211 12.56 14.71 -4.03
CA ILE A 211 11.57 13.95 -4.79
C ILE A 211 11.94 14.13 -6.26
N SER A 212 12.38 13.06 -6.92
CA SER A 212 12.68 13.07 -8.35
C SER A 212 11.40 12.92 -9.15
N VAL A 213 11.35 13.59 -10.32
CA VAL A 213 10.29 13.45 -11.32
C VAL A 213 10.84 12.60 -12.47
N LEU A 214 10.20 11.48 -12.74
CA LEU A 214 10.51 10.62 -13.88
C LEU A 214 9.53 10.85 -15.02
N SER A 215 10.01 10.80 -16.26
CA SER A 215 9.18 10.64 -17.45
C SER A 215 9.09 9.17 -17.80
N VAL A 216 7.94 8.74 -18.28
CA VAL A 216 7.62 7.35 -18.64
C VAL A 216 6.98 7.33 -20.03
N ASP A 217 7.57 6.57 -20.94
CA ASP A 217 7.06 6.29 -22.27
C ASP A 217 7.26 4.81 -22.59
N GLY A 218 6.23 4.01 -22.28
CA GLY A 218 6.36 2.55 -22.25
C GLY A 218 7.46 2.12 -21.27
N SER A 219 8.41 1.29 -21.72
CA SER A 219 9.57 0.86 -20.93
C SER A 219 10.72 1.88 -20.91
N LYS A 220 10.61 2.98 -21.65
CA LYS A 220 11.59 4.07 -21.59
C LYS A 220 11.25 4.96 -20.40
N VAL A 221 12.07 4.86 -19.35
CA VAL A 221 11.94 5.66 -18.13
C VAL A 221 13.20 6.49 -17.97
N GLU A 222 13.04 7.81 -17.79
CA GLU A 222 14.15 8.75 -17.70
C GLU A 222 14.00 9.67 -16.48
N ASP A 223 15.10 9.96 -15.80
CA ASP A 223 15.15 11.02 -14.80
C ASP A 223 15.14 12.38 -15.51
N THR A 224 14.07 13.16 -15.32
CA THR A 224 13.91 14.48 -15.92
C THR A 224 14.90 15.52 -15.39
N LYS A 225 15.68 15.19 -14.36
CA LYS A 225 16.53 16.10 -13.60
C LYS A 225 15.74 17.19 -12.84
N GLN A 226 14.41 17.12 -12.88
CA GLN A 226 13.56 17.95 -12.02
C GLN A 226 13.41 17.26 -10.66
N TYR A 227 13.55 18.03 -9.59
CA TYR A 227 13.31 17.54 -8.25
C TYR A 227 12.64 18.61 -7.38
N LEU A 228 11.94 18.12 -6.36
CA LEU A 228 11.35 18.92 -5.30
C LEU A 228 12.13 18.67 -4.01
N VAL A 229 12.22 19.69 -3.16
CA VAL A 229 12.75 19.57 -1.79
C VAL A 229 11.56 19.74 -0.85
N ALA A 230 11.14 18.65 -0.21
CA ALA A 230 9.99 18.66 0.69
C ALA A 230 10.42 18.94 2.14
N GLY A 231 10.37 17.95 3.00
CA GLY A 231 10.89 17.99 4.35
C GLY A 231 12.13 17.10 4.50
N ILE A 232 12.54 16.89 5.72
CA ILE A 232 13.63 15.95 6.03
C ILE A 232 13.12 14.52 5.87
N ARG A 233 13.82 13.69 5.08
CA ARG A 233 13.52 12.29 4.83
C ARG A 233 12.10 12.04 4.25
N PRO A 234 11.82 12.55 3.01
CA PRO A 234 10.58 12.22 2.31
C PRO A 234 10.51 10.70 2.07
N TYR A 235 9.38 10.08 2.44
CA TYR A 235 9.31 8.63 2.58
C TYR A 235 8.18 8.02 1.75
N SER A 236 6.99 7.86 2.30
CA SER A 236 5.82 7.39 1.58
C SER A 236 5.16 8.54 0.81
N ILE A 237 4.75 8.29 -0.44
CA ILE A 237 4.01 9.26 -1.26
C ILE A 237 2.76 8.61 -1.83
N SER A 238 1.64 9.32 -1.81
CA SER A 238 0.40 8.90 -2.44
C SER A 238 -0.14 9.99 -3.35
N ILE A 239 -0.60 9.61 -4.54
CA ILE A 239 -1.11 10.50 -5.57
C ILE A 239 -2.63 10.33 -5.63
N SER A 240 -3.37 11.44 -5.75
CA SER A 240 -4.83 11.40 -5.90
C SER A 240 -5.22 10.66 -7.19
N PRO A 241 -6.36 9.95 -7.22
CA PRO A 241 -6.82 9.26 -8.42
C PRO A 241 -7.01 10.20 -9.64
N LYS A 242 -7.20 11.49 -9.40
CA LYS A 242 -7.27 12.52 -10.46
C LYS A 242 -5.91 13.00 -10.93
N GLY A 243 -4.82 12.65 -10.24
CA GLY A 243 -3.47 13.12 -10.55
C GLY A 243 -3.25 14.62 -10.31
N ASP A 244 -4.07 15.26 -9.48
CA ASP A 244 -4.02 16.70 -9.23
C ASP A 244 -3.26 17.08 -7.96
N VAL A 245 -3.16 16.19 -6.98
CA VAL A 245 -2.44 16.40 -5.73
C VAL A 245 -1.70 15.14 -5.31
N ALA A 246 -0.53 15.31 -4.70
CA ALA A 246 0.15 14.26 -3.97
C ALA A 246 0.37 14.68 -2.51
N VAL A 247 0.34 13.71 -1.60
CA VAL A 247 0.69 13.88 -0.20
C VAL A 247 1.78 12.89 0.14
N LEU A 248 2.81 13.35 0.83
CA LEU A 248 3.92 12.51 1.28
C LEU A 248 4.25 12.74 2.74
N THR A 249 4.80 11.71 3.36
CA THR A 249 5.32 11.75 4.73
C THR A 249 6.78 12.14 4.73
N ASN A 250 7.21 12.88 5.76
CA ASN A 250 8.61 13.19 6.01
C ASN A 250 8.96 12.73 7.42
N GLN A 251 9.85 11.75 7.54
CA GLN A 251 10.17 11.11 8.83
C GLN A 251 11.02 11.98 9.78
N GLY A 252 11.48 13.14 9.30
CA GLY A 252 12.26 14.08 10.10
C GLY A 252 13.60 13.53 10.57
N GLY A 253 14.14 14.14 11.61
CA GLY A 253 15.41 13.75 12.22
C GLY A 253 15.34 12.56 13.17
N GLY A 254 14.15 12.10 13.53
CA GLY A 254 13.97 10.98 14.45
C GLY A 254 14.32 11.28 15.91
N GLN A 255 14.42 12.54 16.32
CA GLN A 255 14.83 12.94 17.67
C GLN A 255 13.65 13.10 18.65
N GLY A 256 12.41 12.98 18.19
CA GLY A 256 11.21 13.15 19.01
C GLY A 256 10.49 14.47 18.75
N ASP A 257 10.97 15.24 17.79
CA ASP A 257 10.30 16.43 17.33
C ASP A 257 9.05 16.09 16.50
N THR A 258 8.20 17.07 16.28
CA THR A 258 7.06 16.96 15.39
C THR A 258 7.51 17.04 13.95
N ASP A 259 7.18 16.02 13.17
CA ASP A 259 7.47 15.92 11.75
C ASP A 259 6.24 16.32 10.91
N ILE A 260 6.37 16.29 9.59
CA ILE A 260 5.39 16.88 8.68
C ILE A 260 4.93 15.90 7.59
N ILE A 261 3.75 16.16 7.06
CA ILE A 261 3.35 15.74 5.72
C ILE A 261 3.45 16.93 4.76
N THR A 262 3.77 16.66 3.49
CA THR A 262 3.91 17.70 2.46
C THR A 262 2.89 17.50 1.37
N VAL A 263 2.31 18.59 0.87
CA VAL A 263 1.33 18.62 -0.20
C VAL A 263 1.96 19.16 -1.49
N ILE A 264 1.80 18.43 -2.58
CA ILE A 264 2.31 18.79 -3.91
C ILE A 264 1.14 19.07 -4.86
N ASP A 265 1.11 20.26 -5.46
CA ASP A 265 0.22 20.58 -6.60
C ASP A 265 0.82 19.99 -7.88
N LEU A 266 0.16 18.93 -8.40
CA LEU A 266 0.57 18.23 -9.61
C LEU A 266 -0.02 18.85 -10.90
N LYS A 267 -0.96 19.79 -10.79
CA LYS A 267 -1.48 20.57 -11.94
C LYS A 267 -0.44 21.57 -12.45
N LYS A 268 0.51 21.92 -11.63
CA LYS A 268 1.63 22.78 -12.04
C LYS A 268 2.64 21.98 -12.86
N ASN A 269 3.27 22.63 -13.81
CA ASN A 269 4.40 22.09 -14.58
C ASN A 269 5.57 23.06 -14.53
N PRO A 270 6.68 22.75 -13.82
CA PRO A 270 6.88 21.55 -12.98
C PRO A 270 5.96 21.51 -11.74
N PRO A 271 5.74 20.35 -11.13
CA PRO A 271 5.01 20.20 -9.87
C PRO A 271 5.55 21.13 -8.77
N ARG A 272 4.69 21.54 -7.84
CA ARG A 272 5.08 22.49 -6.77
C ARG A 272 4.63 22.01 -5.40
N ILE A 273 5.51 22.08 -4.42
CA ILE A 273 5.14 22.01 -3.01
C ILE A 273 4.35 23.26 -2.66
N VAL A 274 3.19 23.07 -2.04
CA VAL A 274 2.25 24.16 -1.75
C VAL A 274 1.87 24.26 -0.29
N ASP A 275 2.08 23.18 0.49
CA ASP A 275 1.78 23.15 1.92
C ASP A 275 2.62 22.12 2.66
N SER A 276 2.78 22.31 3.98
CA SER A 276 3.40 21.35 4.89
C SER A 276 2.68 21.43 6.24
N ILE A 277 2.25 20.28 6.75
CA ILE A 277 1.39 20.17 7.93
C ILE A 277 2.09 19.33 8.98
N SER A 278 2.20 19.84 10.20
CA SER A 278 2.73 19.10 11.34
C SER A 278 1.76 18.00 11.78
N VAL A 279 2.25 16.79 11.95
CA VAL A 279 1.41 15.61 12.23
C VAL A 279 1.86 14.78 13.43
N GLY A 280 3.01 15.06 14.00
CA GLY A 280 3.61 14.30 15.10
C GLY A 280 4.86 13.53 14.67
N GLN A 281 5.36 12.64 15.53
CA GLN A 281 6.65 11.99 15.36
C GLN A 281 6.61 10.88 14.33
N ILE A 282 7.48 10.95 13.36
CA ILE A 282 7.77 9.90 12.37
C ILE A 282 6.49 9.46 11.64
N PRO A 283 5.92 10.30 10.76
CA PRO A 283 4.88 9.86 9.83
C PRO A 283 5.47 8.85 8.84
N GLU A 284 4.76 7.73 8.64
CA GLU A 284 5.30 6.55 7.96
C GLU A 284 4.62 6.33 6.61
N GLY A 285 3.39 5.87 6.62
CA GLY A 285 2.58 5.59 5.44
C GLY A 285 1.62 6.72 5.09
N ALA A 286 1.37 6.93 3.80
CA ALA A 286 0.29 7.78 3.31
C ALA A 286 -0.45 7.07 2.18
N THR A 287 -1.79 7.09 2.21
CA THR A 287 -2.63 6.49 1.15
C THR A 287 -3.89 7.32 0.92
N MET A 288 -4.15 7.69 -0.34
CA MET A 288 -5.37 8.38 -0.75
C MET A 288 -6.57 7.44 -0.67
N SER A 289 -7.74 7.98 -0.31
CA SER A 289 -8.99 7.26 -0.46
C SER A 289 -9.30 7.02 -1.95
N PRO A 290 -10.08 5.96 -2.29
CA PRO A 290 -10.36 5.63 -3.69
C PRO A 290 -11.05 6.74 -4.48
N ASP A 291 -11.82 7.59 -3.82
CA ASP A 291 -12.50 8.75 -4.43
C ASP A 291 -11.63 10.02 -4.45
N GLY A 292 -10.44 9.98 -3.82
CA GLY A 292 -9.53 11.12 -3.69
C GLY A 292 -9.99 12.21 -2.74
N SER A 293 -11.04 11.97 -1.94
CA SER A 293 -11.57 12.97 -1.00
C SER A 293 -10.79 13.04 0.31
N TYR A 294 -10.01 12.00 0.61
CA TYR A 294 -9.25 11.89 1.86
C TYR A 294 -7.85 11.31 1.62
N VAL A 295 -6.95 11.57 2.55
CA VAL A 295 -5.69 10.86 2.70
C VAL A 295 -5.57 10.36 4.14
N ALA A 296 -5.25 9.08 4.31
CA ALA A 296 -4.88 8.49 5.59
C ALA A 296 -3.35 8.50 5.73
N VAL A 297 -2.89 8.88 6.91
CA VAL A 297 -1.47 8.96 7.27
C VAL A 297 -1.26 8.19 8.57
N THR A 298 -0.25 7.33 8.61
CA THR A 298 0.18 6.65 9.83
C THR A 298 1.31 7.42 10.51
N ILE A 299 1.27 7.49 11.83
CA ILE A 299 2.26 8.18 12.65
C ILE A 299 2.78 7.18 13.69
N GLN A 300 4.08 6.96 13.75
CA GLN A 300 4.68 6.08 14.76
C GLN A 300 4.50 6.63 16.18
N ASN A 301 4.40 7.94 16.33
CA ASN A 301 4.07 8.65 17.57
C ASN A 301 5.03 8.34 18.74
N GLY A 302 6.28 7.96 18.42
CA GLY A 302 7.28 7.59 19.43
C GLY A 302 7.08 6.21 20.07
N SER A 303 6.12 5.42 19.59
CA SER A 303 5.81 4.10 20.18
C SER A 303 6.92 3.06 20.05
N GLN A 304 7.85 3.26 19.12
CA GLN A 304 9.04 2.42 18.95
C GLN A 304 10.23 2.82 19.83
N ARG A 305 10.06 3.86 20.70
CA ARG A 305 11.11 4.35 21.59
C ARG A 305 11.14 3.60 22.94
N PRO A 306 12.23 3.70 23.71
CA PRO A 306 12.23 3.22 25.09
C PRO A 306 11.12 3.89 25.90
N LYS A 307 10.48 3.13 26.80
CA LYS A 307 9.42 3.65 27.68
C LYS A 307 9.86 4.81 28.56
N THR A 308 11.16 4.91 28.83
CA THR A 308 11.76 6.02 29.61
C THR A 308 12.03 7.27 28.79
N HIS A 309 11.86 7.21 27.45
CA HIS A 309 12.11 8.36 26.61
C HIS A 309 10.98 9.38 26.74
N GLN A 310 11.33 10.67 26.87
CA GLN A 310 10.34 11.76 27.08
C GLN A 310 9.27 11.86 25.98
N ALA A 311 9.61 11.44 24.77
CA ALA A 311 8.70 11.47 23.61
C ALA A 311 8.04 10.09 23.35
N TYR A 312 8.07 9.15 24.30
CA TYR A 312 7.42 7.86 24.20
C TYR A 312 5.90 7.98 24.32
N ASN A 313 5.21 7.23 23.49
CA ASN A 313 3.78 6.92 23.62
C ASN A 313 3.60 5.41 23.43
N ASP A 314 2.54 4.84 24.03
CA ASP A 314 2.26 3.39 23.97
C ASP A 314 1.50 2.97 22.70
N HIS A 315 1.21 3.89 21.79
CA HIS A 315 0.40 3.68 20.60
C HIS A 315 0.89 4.53 19.42
N GLY A 316 0.62 4.04 18.21
CA GLY A 316 0.68 4.82 16.99
C GLY A 316 -0.64 5.54 16.71
N LEU A 317 -0.68 6.32 15.62
CA LEU A 317 -1.88 7.02 15.18
C LEU A 317 -2.16 6.74 13.71
N VAL A 318 -3.44 6.70 13.35
CA VAL A 318 -3.93 6.94 11.99
C VAL A 318 -4.64 8.28 12.00
N MET A 319 -4.22 9.19 11.11
CA MET A 319 -4.85 10.50 10.92
C MET A 319 -5.45 10.55 9.51
N VAL A 320 -6.71 10.94 9.40
CA VAL A 320 -7.41 11.10 8.12
C VAL A 320 -7.63 12.58 7.86
N TYR A 321 -7.11 13.05 6.74
CA TYR A 321 -7.29 14.44 6.29
C TYR A 321 -8.24 14.49 5.11
N ARG A 322 -9.21 15.42 5.16
CA ARG A 322 -10.06 15.78 4.01
C ARG A 322 -9.24 16.63 3.04
N ILE A 323 -9.39 16.33 1.74
CA ILE A 323 -8.72 17.05 0.65
C ILE A 323 -9.72 17.99 -0.01
N ASN A 324 -9.35 19.26 -0.11
CA ASN A 324 -10.07 20.27 -0.89
C ASN A 324 -9.07 21.03 -1.76
N GLY A 325 -8.95 20.61 -3.03
CA GLY A 325 -7.87 21.06 -3.90
C GLY A 325 -6.51 20.64 -3.32
N THR A 326 -5.68 21.60 -2.97
CA THR A 326 -4.37 21.37 -2.32
C THR A 326 -4.39 21.62 -0.81
N LYS A 327 -5.57 21.92 -0.24
CA LYS A 327 -5.69 22.16 1.19
C LYS A 327 -6.14 20.89 1.91
N LEU A 328 -5.43 20.54 2.98
CA LEU A 328 -5.78 19.43 3.86
C LEU A 328 -6.38 19.96 5.18
N THR A 329 -7.40 19.27 5.67
CA THR A 329 -8.02 19.54 6.98
C THR A 329 -8.19 18.23 7.72
N LEU A 330 -7.71 18.14 8.95
CA LEU A 330 -7.88 16.93 9.78
C LEU A 330 -9.37 16.64 9.94
N ALA A 331 -9.80 15.48 9.49
CA ALA A 331 -11.18 15.01 9.62
C ALA A 331 -11.36 14.12 10.84
N ALA A 332 -10.43 13.18 11.07
CA ALA A 332 -10.48 12.24 12.18
C ALA A 332 -9.10 11.68 12.50
N GLN A 333 -8.96 11.12 13.72
CA GLN A 333 -7.78 10.36 14.12
C GLN A 333 -8.16 9.23 15.07
N ALA A 334 -7.36 8.16 15.09
CA ALA A 334 -7.52 7.03 16.00
C ALA A 334 -6.17 6.53 16.52
N LYS A 335 -6.14 6.03 17.75
CA LYS A 335 -5.02 5.28 18.32
C LYS A 335 -5.02 3.88 17.73
N VAL A 336 -3.84 3.39 17.34
CA VAL A 336 -3.62 2.08 16.72
C VAL A 336 -2.37 1.41 17.32
N GLY A 337 -2.06 0.19 16.88
CA GLY A 337 -0.88 -0.55 17.33
C GLY A 337 0.41 0.24 17.14
N GLY A 338 1.34 0.10 18.11
CA GLY A 338 2.62 0.80 18.09
C GLY A 338 3.55 0.36 16.96
N TRP A 339 4.51 1.22 16.63
CA TRP A 339 5.36 1.16 15.45
C TRP A 339 4.52 0.97 14.19
N THR A 340 3.58 1.91 14.04
CA THR A 340 2.62 1.92 12.94
C THR A 340 3.34 2.05 11.61
N GLN A 341 3.03 1.17 10.65
CA GLN A 341 3.63 1.14 9.32
C GLN A 341 2.65 1.63 8.25
N GLY A 342 2.16 0.76 7.38
CA GLY A 342 1.27 1.11 6.29
C GLY A 342 -0.19 1.23 6.68
N VAL A 343 -0.95 1.89 5.80
CA VAL A 343 -2.42 1.99 5.86
C VAL A 343 -2.99 1.85 4.46
N VAL A 344 -4.13 1.17 4.32
CA VAL A 344 -4.87 1.03 3.06
C VAL A 344 -6.36 1.22 3.28
N TRP A 345 -7.08 1.59 2.22
CA TRP A 345 -8.53 1.80 2.19
C TRP A 345 -9.26 0.66 1.49
N SER A 346 -10.46 0.36 1.98
CA SER A 346 -11.46 -0.37 1.18
C SER A 346 -11.96 0.48 0.01
N LYS A 347 -12.43 -0.17 -1.07
CA LYS A 347 -12.95 0.51 -2.28
C LYS A 347 -14.08 1.51 -1.99
N ASP A 348 -14.89 1.23 -0.99
CA ASP A 348 -15.99 2.10 -0.57
C ASP A 348 -15.55 3.25 0.35
N GLY A 349 -14.25 3.30 0.70
CA GLY A 349 -13.67 4.33 1.56
C GLY A 349 -14.13 4.27 3.03
N LYS A 350 -14.76 3.16 3.47
CA LYS A 350 -15.33 3.05 4.81
C LYS A 350 -14.53 2.22 5.79
N THR A 351 -13.64 1.37 5.28
CA THR A 351 -12.77 0.52 6.10
C THR A 351 -11.31 0.85 5.81
N LEU A 352 -10.50 0.91 6.85
CA LEU A 352 -9.05 1.01 6.74
C LEU A 352 -8.40 -0.18 7.45
N LEU A 353 -7.26 -0.61 6.91
CA LEU A 353 -6.34 -1.51 7.60
C LEU A 353 -5.07 -0.74 7.93
N SER A 354 -4.62 -0.79 9.18
CA SER A 354 -3.39 -0.15 9.65
C SER A 354 -2.48 -1.15 10.35
N GLN A 355 -1.23 -1.20 9.95
CA GLN A 355 -0.24 -2.14 10.49
C GLN A 355 0.35 -1.64 11.81
N GLY A 356 0.41 -2.51 12.84
CA GLY A 356 1.08 -2.27 14.12
C GLY A 356 2.17 -3.31 14.34
N MET A 357 3.43 -2.94 14.06
CA MET A 357 4.54 -3.89 14.10
C MET A 357 4.81 -4.44 15.50
N LEU A 358 4.71 -3.61 16.55
CA LEU A 358 4.97 -4.04 17.93
C LEU A 358 3.95 -5.05 18.45
N VAL A 359 2.77 -5.12 17.84
CA VAL A 359 1.68 -5.99 18.30
C VAL A 359 1.43 -7.18 17.36
N ASN A 360 2.22 -7.29 16.26
CA ASN A 360 2.06 -8.31 15.23
C ASN A 360 0.60 -8.41 14.76
N ALA A 361 0.02 -7.25 14.45
CA ALA A 361 -1.39 -7.17 14.08
C ALA A 361 -1.66 -6.03 13.10
N ILE A 362 -2.77 -6.16 12.40
CA ILE A 362 -3.33 -5.16 11.51
C ILE A 362 -4.65 -4.70 12.12
N ASP A 363 -4.73 -3.46 12.54
CA ASP A 363 -5.96 -2.89 13.07
C ASP A 363 -6.96 -2.66 11.93
N VAL A 364 -8.22 -3.00 12.18
CA VAL A 364 -9.36 -2.74 11.29
C VAL A 364 -10.08 -1.52 11.82
N LEU A 365 -10.18 -0.46 11.00
CA LEU A 365 -10.84 0.77 11.39
C LEU A 365 -12.06 1.01 10.48
N SER A 366 -13.13 1.54 11.07
CA SER A 366 -14.26 2.10 10.33
C SER A 366 -14.15 3.62 10.23
N PHE A 367 -14.52 4.17 9.08
CA PHE A 367 -14.56 5.61 8.82
C PHE A 367 -15.88 5.99 8.15
N ASP A 368 -16.57 7.00 8.66
CA ASP A 368 -17.87 7.47 8.16
C ASP A 368 -17.83 8.89 7.56
N GLY A 369 -16.62 9.42 7.34
CA GLY A 369 -16.37 10.79 6.84
C GLY A 369 -16.13 11.81 7.97
N LYS A 370 -16.32 11.42 9.23
CA LYS A 370 -16.17 12.27 10.41
C LYS A 370 -15.47 11.54 11.57
N ASP A 371 -15.88 10.31 11.85
CA ASP A 371 -15.35 9.49 12.93
C ASP A 371 -14.47 8.36 12.38
N LEU A 372 -13.36 8.09 13.06
CA LEU A 372 -12.45 6.97 12.78
C LEU A 372 -12.34 6.12 14.04
N LYS A 373 -12.71 4.83 13.95
CA LYS A 373 -12.77 3.92 15.12
C LYS A 373 -12.13 2.58 14.80
N VAL A 374 -11.29 2.06 15.70
CA VAL A 374 -10.83 0.68 15.64
C VAL A 374 -11.99 -0.24 15.98
N THR A 375 -12.34 -1.15 15.08
CA THR A 375 -13.47 -2.09 15.19
C THR A 375 -13.02 -3.53 15.37
N GLY A 376 -11.74 -3.82 15.14
CA GLY A 376 -11.15 -5.15 15.28
C GLY A 376 -9.69 -5.16 14.94
N SER A 377 -9.07 -6.33 14.95
CA SER A 377 -7.70 -6.53 14.49
C SER A 377 -7.51 -7.92 13.89
N ILE A 378 -6.57 -8.03 12.95
CA ILE A 378 -6.13 -9.27 12.31
C ILE A 378 -4.72 -9.56 12.83
N LYS A 379 -4.55 -10.68 13.54
CA LYS A 379 -3.23 -11.16 13.94
C LYS A 379 -2.48 -11.70 12.74
N VAL A 380 -1.19 -11.41 12.66
CA VAL A 380 -0.29 -11.88 11.62
C VAL A 380 0.96 -12.51 12.23
N ASP A 381 1.65 -13.33 11.44
CA ASP A 381 2.88 -13.97 11.88
C ASP A 381 4.06 -13.06 11.51
N GLY A 382 4.65 -12.39 12.49
CA GLY A 382 5.72 -11.41 12.32
C GLY A 382 5.25 -9.97 12.36
N GLY A 383 6.18 -9.03 12.34
CA GLY A 383 5.90 -7.60 12.36
C GLY A 383 5.41 -7.12 10.99
N PRO A 384 4.14 -6.67 10.85
CA PRO A 384 3.64 -6.18 9.56
C PRO A 384 4.35 -4.89 9.18
N ALA A 385 5.03 -4.89 8.02
CA ALA A 385 5.99 -3.88 7.61
C ALA A 385 5.68 -3.22 6.26
N GLY A 386 4.76 -3.77 5.48
CA GLY A 386 4.32 -3.17 4.22
C GLY A 386 2.94 -3.68 3.84
N ILE A 387 2.05 -2.81 3.40
CA ILE A 387 0.69 -3.18 2.99
C ILE A 387 0.21 -2.34 1.81
N ARG A 388 -0.40 -3.02 0.82
CA ARG A 388 -1.02 -2.34 -0.33
C ARG A 388 -2.29 -3.05 -0.77
N THR A 389 -3.14 -2.28 -1.45
CA THR A 389 -4.20 -2.73 -2.36
C THR A 389 -3.78 -2.41 -3.79
N ALA A 390 -4.51 -2.92 -4.80
CA ALA A 390 -4.29 -2.49 -6.18
C ALA A 390 -4.54 -0.99 -6.32
N GLU A 391 -3.59 -0.28 -6.92
CA GLU A 391 -3.76 1.12 -7.34
C GLU A 391 -4.45 1.13 -8.72
N LYS A 392 -5.53 1.88 -8.82
CA LYS A 392 -6.34 2.02 -10.06
C LYS A 392 -6.36 3.46 -10.52
#